data_84e50c00fbf5c70210333fabaeeadfb2
#
_entry.id   84e50c00fbf5c70210333fabaeeadfb2
#
_cell.length_a   1.000
_cell.length_b   1.000
_cell.length_c   1.000
_cell.angle_alpha   90.00
_cell.angle_beta   90.00
_cell.angle_gamma   90.00
#
_symmetry.space_group_name_H-M   'P 1'
#
loop_
_entity.id
_entity.type
_entity.pdbx_description
1 polymer ?
#
loop_
_entity_poly.entity_id
_entity_poly.type
_entity_poly.pdbx_seq_one_letter_code
_entity_poly.pdbx_strand_id
1 'polypeptide(L)'
;MCDSAHCPNISECWRERAATFLLLGRHCTRHCRFCAVGDGRPDPVDVDEPLRIADAVHDLGLRYVVMTSVTRDDLVDMGAAHFAATVAAIKESSEAKVELLAPDLRGDEESIKTILQAGPDVFGHNLETVRRLQAAVRDSRASYDLSLQTLRRAREILPSLVTKTSLLLGLGEETDECCRRWRTPGPWA
;
A
#
# COMPACT_ATOMS: atom_id res chain seq x y z
N MET A 1 -12.64 0.18 0.11
CA MET A 1 -11.66 0.45 -0.97
C MET A 1 -12.17 0.02 -2.35
N CYS A 2 -12.46 -1.25 -2.59
CA CYS A 2 -12.87 -1.73 -3.93
C CYS A 2 -14.12 -1.03 -4.48
N ASP A 3 -15.11 -0.79 -3.65
CA ASP A 3 -16.32 -0.04 -4.01
C ASP A 3 -15.99 1.42 -4.35
N SER A 4 -15.27 2.13 -3.48
CA SER A 4 -14.87 3.53 -3.70
C SER A 4 -13.98 3.72 -4.93
N ALA A 5 -13.22 2.71 -5.31
CA ALA A 5 -12.37 2.72 -6.49
C ALA A 5 -13.08 2.24 -7.77
N HIS A 6 -14.38 1.91 -7.70
CA HIS A 6 -15.14 1.32 -8.81
C HIS A 6 -14.37 0.16 -9.49
N CYS A 7 -13.75 -0.71 -8.67
CA CYS A 7 -12.87 -1.75 -9.16
C CYS A 7 -13.62 -2.79 -10.00
N PRO A 8 -13.23 -3.04 -11.25
CA PRO A 8 -13.93 -4.01 -12.11
C PRO A 8 -13.78 -5.46 -11.63
N ASN A 9 -12.78 -5.74 -10.79
CA ASN A 9 -12.46 -7.10 -10.33
C ASN A 9 -13.16 -7.47 -9.00
N ILE A 10 -14.06 -6.63 -8.49
CA ILE A 10 -14.65 -6.83 -7.15
C ILE A 10 -15.33 -8.18 -7.02
N SER A 11 -16.10 -8.61 -8.02
CA SER A 11 -16.83 -9.88 -7.99
C SER A 11 -15.89 -11.09 -8.04
N GLU A 12 -14.79 -10.99 -8.79
CA GLU A 12 -13.78 -12.05 -8.86
C GLU A 12 -13.03 -12.18 -7.54
N CYS A 13 -12.56 -11.07 -6.98
CA CYS A 13 -11.88 -11.06 -5.68
C CYS A 13 -12.77 -11.65 -4.58
N TRP A 14 -14.05 -11.29 -4.51
CA TRP A 14 -14.98 -11.86 -3.54
C TRP A 14 -15.17 -13.37 -3.70
N ARG A 15 -15.26 -13.86 -4.93
CA ARG A 15 -15.34 -15.30 -5.20
C ARG A 15 -14.09 -16.03 -4.69
N GLU A 16 -12.94 -15.44 -4.84
CA GLU A 16 -11.66 -15.98 -4.36
C GLU A 16 -11.40 -15.73 -2.86
N ARG A 17 -12.38 -15.14 -2.14
CA ARG A 17 -12.25 -14.73 -0.73
C ARG A 17 -11.08 -13.78 -0.49
N ALA A 18 -10.92 -12.82 -1.40
CA ALA A 18 -9.94 -11.75 -1.31
C ALA A 18 -10.64 -10.40 -1.20
N ALA A 19 -10.14 -9.52 -0.32
CA ALA A 19 -10.67 -8.18 -0.17
C ALA A 19 -9.56 -7.15 0.09
N THR A 20 -9.85 -5.88 -0.25
CA THR A 20 -8.95 -4.75 0.04
C THR A 20 -9.60 -3.81 1.03
N PHE A 21 -8.90 -3.52 2.12
CA PHE A 21 -9.30 -2.54 3.13
C PHE A 21 -8.51 -1.25 2.96
N LEU A 22 -9.18 -0.12 3.19
CA LEU A 22 -8.56 1.20 3.24
C LEU A 22 -8.49 1.64 4.70
N LEU A 23 -7.28 1.82 5.21
CA LEU A 23 -6.99 2.20 6.58
C LEU A 23 -6.88 3.71 6.75
N LEU A 24 -6.96 4.17 8.00
CA LEU A 24 -6.65 5.52 8.43
C LEU A 24 -7.59 6.60 7.89
N GLY A 25 -8.84 6.22 7.57
CA GLY A 25 -9.88 7.15 7.16
C GLY A 25 -10.05 7.30 5.64
N ARG A 26 -10.71 8.38 5.23
CA ARG A 26 -11.14 8.59 3.82
C ARG A 26 -10.47 9.78 3.14
N HIS A 27 -9.68 10.57 3.88
CA HIS A 27 -9.04 11.78 3.38
C HIS A 27 -7.54 11.64 3.39
N CYS A 28 -6.94 11.73 2.21
CA CYS A 28 -5.50 11.67 2.02
C CYS A 28 -4.87 13.05 2.22
N THR A 29 -3.68 13.11 2.81
CA THR A 29 -2.90 14.35 2.90
C THR A 29 -2.27 14.75 1.57
N ARG A 30 -2.31 13.88 0.56
CA ARG A 30 -1.70 14.07 -0.77
C ARG A 30 -2.73 14.12 -1.88
N HIS A 31 -2.35 14.79 -2.99
CA HIS A 31 -3.17 15.14 -4.15
C HIS A 31 -2.66 14.48 -5.44
N CYS A 32 -2.68 13.17 -5.52
CA CYS A 32 -2.30 12.48 -6.75
C CYS A 32 -3.44 12.56 -7.78
N ARG A 33 -3.17 13.04 -9.00
CA ARG A 33 -4.20 13.31 -10.02
C ARG A 33 -4.96 12.09 -10.54
N PHE A 34 -4.40 10.91 -10.38
CA PHE A 34 -5.05 9.65 -10.77
C PHE A 34 -5.93 9.05 -9.67
N CYS A 35 -5.82 9.55 -8.43
CA CYS A 35 -6.43 8.92 -7.28
C CYS A 35 -7.86 9.45 -7.07
N ALA A 36 -8.81 8.53 -6.92
CA ALA A 36 -10.21 8.85 -6.62
C ALA A 36 -10.50 8.98 -5.11
N VAL A 37 -9.49 8.75 -4.26
CA VAL A 37 -9.63 8.95 -2.81
C VAL A 37 -9.68 10.44 -2.52
N GLY A 38 -10.62 10.85 -1.66
CA GLY A 38 -10.77 12.23 -1.25
C GLY A 38 -9.51 12.78 -0.59
N ASP A 39 -9.24 14.05 -0.82
CA ASP A 39 -8.20 14.79 -0.15
C ASP A 39 -8.78 15.81 0.81
N GLY A 40 -7.99 16.26 1.76
CA GLY A 40 -8.44 17.23 2.73
C GLY A 40 -7.87 17.02 4.12
N ARG A 41 -8.63 17.49 5.11
CA ARG A 41 -8.23 17.29 6.51
C ARG A 41 -8.40 15.82 6.88
N PRO A 42 -7.35 15.14 7.32
CA PRO A 42 -7.42 13.75 7.73
C PRO A 42 -8.38 13.53 8.90
N ASP A 43 -9.05 12.40 8.87
CA ASP A 43 -9.88 11.96 9.99
C ASP A 43 -8.99 11.63 11.22
N PRO A 44 -9.50 11.74 12.46
CA PRO A 44 -8.80 11.20 13.62
C PRO A 44 -8.48 9.71 13.43
N VAL A 45 -7.34 9.28 13.97
CA VAL A 45 -7.00 7.84 13.95
C VAL A 45 -8.00 7.09 14.83
N ASP A 46 -8.63 6.10 14.26
CA ASP A 46 -9.57 5.22 14.96
C ASP A 46 -8.80 4.02 15.54
N VAL A 47 -8.60 4.04 16.84
CA VAL A 47 -7.82 3.02 17.56
C VAL A 47 -8.45 1.62 17.51
N ASP A 48 -9.75 1.52 17.24
CA ASP A 48 -10.47 0.25 17.17
C ASP A 48 -10.54 -0.32 15.73
N GLU A 49 -10.08 0.44 14.72
CA GLU A 49 -10.10 0.00 13.32
C GLU A 49 -9.36 -1.33 13.13
N PRO A 50 -8.18 -1.59 13.72
CA PRO A 50 -7.47 -2.86 13.59
C PRO A 50 -8.32 -4.07 14.00
N LEU A 51 -9.00 -4.00 15.14
CA LEU A 51 -9.84 -5.09 15.65
C LEU A 51 -11.07 -5.30 14.76
N ARG A 52 -11.75 -4.23 14.35
CA ARG A 52 -12.91 -4.35 13.45
C ARG A 52 -12.56 -4.94 12.09
N ILE A 53 -11.35 -4.66 11.57
CA ILE A 53 -10.89 -5.28 10.33
C ILE A 53 -10.60 -6.76 10.55
N ALA A 54 -9.95 -7.12 11.65
CA ALA A 54 -9.68 -8.51 11.99
C ALA A 54 -10.99 -9.32 12.13
N ASP A 55 -11.99 -8.79 12.82
CA ASP A 55 -13.32 -9.38 12.93
C ASP A 55 -13.97 -9.58 11.54
N ALA A 56 -13.91 -8.55 10.70
CA ALA A 56 -14.47 -8.63 9.34
C ALA A 56 -13.74 -9.69 8.49
N VAL A 57 -12.42 -9.81 8.60
CA VAL A 57 -11.63 -10.84 7.90
C VAL A 57 -12.06 -12.24 8.35
N HIS A 58 -12.24 -12.44 9.64
CA HIS A 58 -12.69 -13.69 10.24
C HIS A 58 -14.10 -14.06 9.79
N ASP A 59 -15.05 -13.14 9.99
CA ASP A 59 -16.49 -13.38 9.73
C ASP A 59 -16.77 -13.63 8.24
N LEU A 60 -16.05 -12.95 7.36
CA LEU A 60 -16.17 -13.14 5.91
C LEU A 60 -15.36 -14.36 5.41
N GLY A 61 -14.58 -15.01 6.27
CA GLY A 61 -13.74 -16.15 5.93
C GLY A 61 -12.74 -15.82 4.82
N LEU A 62 -12.14 -14.61 4.86
CA LEU A 62 -11.20 -14.19 3.83
C LEU A 62 -9.92 -15.02 3.89
N ARG A 63 -9.35 -15.30 2.72
CA ARG A 63 -8.10 -16.04 2.58
C ARG A 63 -6.92 -15.15 2.20
N TYR A 64 -7.21 -14.01 1.60
CA TYR A 64 -6.22 -13.04 1.17
C TYR A 64 -6.74 -11.61 1.42
N VAL A 65 -5.96 -10.83 2.12
CA VAL A 65 -6.33 -9.47 2.52
C VAL A 65 -5.27 -8.50 2.02
N VAL A 66 -5.69 -7.54 1.21
CA VAL A 66 -4.85 -6.40 0.84
C VAL A 66 -5.21 -5.23 1.75
N MET A 67 -4.25 -4.70 2.46
CA MET A 67 -4.42 -3.48 3.24
C MET A 67 -3.67 -2.34 2.59
N THR A 68 -4.36 -1.27 2.35
CA THR A 68 -3.77 0.00 1.91
C THR A 68 -4.27 1.12 2.81
N SER A 69 -3.70 2.30 2.72
CA SER A 69 -4.16 3.46 3.48
C SER A 69 -4.20 4.71 2.62
N VAL A 70 -4.90 5.72 3.10
CA VAL A 70 -4.62 7.10 2.73
C VAL A 70 -3.23 7.48 3.25
N THR A 71 -2.53 8.39 2.57
CA THR A 71 -1.27 8.90 3.13
C THR A 71 -1.57 9.84 4.28
N ARG A 72 -0.80 9.70 5.35
CA ARG A 72 -0.94 10.42 6.62
C ARG A 72 0.34 11.15 6.96
N ASP A 73 0.72 12.12 6.11
CA ASP A 73 1.91 12.98 6.37
C ASP A 73 1.80 13.81 7.65
N ASP A 74 0.61 13.88 8.24
CA ASP A 74 0.30 14.51 9.52
C ASP A 74 0.72 13.66 10.74
N LEU A 75 0.88 12.35 10.58
CA LEU A 75 1.35 11.45 11.63
C LEU A 75 2.88 11.34 11.60
N VAL A 76 3.48 11.21 12.78
CA VAL A 76 4.94 11.10 12.92
C VAL A 76 5.49 9.88 12.19
N ASP A 77 4.82 8.74 12.33
CA ASP A 77 5.15 7.45 11.71
C ASP A 77 4.36 7.17 10.41
N MET A 78 3.61 8.16 9.93
CA MET A 78 2.75 8.06 8.74
C MET A 78 1.77 6.88 8.78
N GLY A 79 1.42 6.43 9.99
CA GLY A 79 0.49 5.34 10.24
C GLY A 79 1.13 3.96 10.29
N ALA A 80 2.44 3.85 10.40
CA ALA A 80 3.14 2.57 10.45
C ALA A 80 2.69 1.71 11.62
N ALA A 81 2.55 2.27 12.82
CA ALA A 81 2.05 1.55 13.98
C ALA A 81 0.62 1.02 13.78
N HIS A 82 -0.22 1.78 13.09
CA HIS A 82 -1.59 1.37 12.79
C HIS A 82 -1.65 0.20 11.79
N PHE A 83 -0.80 0.23 10.75
CA PHE A 83 -0.62 -0.93 9.88
C PHE A 83 -0.16 -2.15 10.66
N ALA A 84 0.86 -2.00 11.49
CA ALA A 84 1.41 -3.10 12.28
C ALA A 84 0.36 -3.71 13.22
N ALA A 85 -0.43 -2.88 13.92
CA ALA A 85 -1.52 -3.33 14.78
C ALA A 85 -2.58 -4.11 14.00
N THR A 86 -2.92 -3.64 12.78
CA THR A 86 -3.91 -4.30 11.93
C THR A 86 -3.41 -5.66 11.42
N VAL A 87 -2.13 -5.76 11.01
CA VAL A 87 -1.53 -7.04 10.62
C VAL A 87 -1.56 -8.01 11.78
N ALA A 88 -1.12 -7.57 12.97
CA ALA A 88 -1.09 -8.41 14.16
C ALA A 88 -2.49 -8.94 14.50
N ALA A 89 -3.50 -8.09 14.55
CA ALA A 89 -4.88 -8.48 14.85
C ALA A 89 -5.43 -9.50 13.84
N ILE A 90 -5.17 -9.33 12.54
CA ILE A 90 -5.59 -10.29 11.51
C ILE A 90 -4.87 -11.64 11.70
N LYS A 91 -3.56 -11.61 11.94
CA LYS A 91 -2.76 -12.85 12.14
C LYS A 91 -3.13 -13.61 13.39
N GLU A 92 -3.63 -12.92 14.43
CA GLU A 92 -4.11 -13.54 15.66
C GLU A 92 -5.48 -14.22 15.46
N SER A 93 -6.34 -13.65 14.62
CA SER A 93 -7.75 -14.08 14.45
C SER A 93 -7.98 -14.97 13.23
N SER A 94 -7.04 -15.07 12.29
CA SER A 94 -7.22 -15.78 11.03
C SER A 94 -5.91 -16.30 10.42
N GLU A 95 -6.04 -17.26 9.52
CA GLU A 95 -4.94 -17.77 8.69
C GLU A 95 -4.81 -17.00 7.35
N ALA A 96 -5.49 -15.88 7.20
CA ALA A 96 -5.45 -15.10 5.97
C ALA A 96 -4.04 -14.60 5.65
N LYS A 97 -3.68 -14.64 4.37
CA LYS A 97 -2.48 -13.98 3.86
C LYS A 97 -2.69 -12.48 3.81
N VAL A 98 -1.70 -11.74 4.26
CA VAL A 98 -1.77 -10.28 4.37
C VAL A 98 -0.76 -9.63 3.44
N GLU A 99 -1.27 -8.91 2.44
CA GLU A 99 -0.50 -8.01 1.59
C GLU A 99 -0.68 -6.57 2.08
N LEU A 100 0.41 -5.88 2.28
CA LEU A 100 0.39 -4.43 2.53
C LEU A 100 0.70 -3.68 1.25
N LEU A 101 -0.17 -2.75 0.86
CA LEU A 101 0.11 -1.72 -0.12
C LEU A 101 0.32 -0.40 0.63
N ALA A 102 1.52 -0.23 1.16
CA ALA A 102 1.88 0.89 2.01
C ALA A 102 2.19 2.17 1.19
N PRO A 103 1.97 3.36 1.74
CA PRO A 103 2.53 4.60 1.20
C PRO A 103 4.06 4.56 1.25
N ASP A 104 4.74 5.60 0.72
CA ASP A 104 6.20 5.65 0.71
C ASP A 104 6.85 5.81 2.10
N LEU A 105 6.07 6.08 3.14
CA LEU A 105 6.53 6.29 4.52
C LEU A 105 7.72 7.28 4.58
N ARG A 106 7.81 8.23 3.64
CA ARG A 106 8.96 9.13 3.43
C ARG A 106 10.30 8.40 3.36
N GLY A 107 10.28 7.09 3.08
CA GLY A 107 11.45 6.22 3.14
C GLY A 107 12.01 6.07 4.56
N ASP A 108 11.25 6.36 5.61
CA ASP A 108 11.71 6.22 6.99
C ASP A 108 11.90 4.75 7.36
N GLU A 109 13.13 4.43 7.78
CA GLU A 109 13.54 3.06 8.05
C GLU A 109 12.81 2.45 9.25
N GLU A 110 12.60 3.22 10.31
CA GLU A 110 11.93 2.74 11.53
C GLU A 110 10.43 2.49 11.25
N SER A 111 9.77 3.33 10.48
CA SER A 111 8.39 3.12 10.06
C SER A 111 8.25 1.85 9.20
N ILE A 112 9.16 1.65 8.23
CA ILE A 112 9.18 0.43 7.41
C ILE A 112 9.42 -0.79 8.28
N LYS A 113 10.40 -0.76 9.17
CA LYS A 113 10.73 -1.85 10.10
C LYS A 113 9.56 -2.21 11.02
N THR A 114 8.86 -1.20 11.55
CA THR A 114 7.66 -1.39 12.39
C THR A 114 6.60 -2.21 11.65
N ILE A 115 6.30 -1.86 10.40
CA ILE A 115 5.34 -2.59 9.58
C ILE A 115 5.82 -4.03 9.31
N LEU A 116 7.09 -4.21 8.95
CA LEU A 116 7.63 -5.53 8.59
C LEU A 116 7.71 -6.49 9.77
N GLN A 117 7.97 -5.99 10.96
CA GLN A 117 7.99 -6.78 12.20
C GLN A 117 6.62 -7.37 12.56
N ALA A 118 5.53 -6.79 12.10
CA ALA A 118 4.19 -7.36 12.28
C ALA A 118 3.95 -8.62 11.42
N GLY A 119 4.84 -8.97 10.50
CA GLY A 119 4.83 -10.21 9.74
C GLY A 119 3.83 -10.26 8.57
N PRO A 120 3.73 -9.23 7.73
CA PRO A 120 2.97 -9.33 6.49
C PRO A 120 3.56 -10.39 5.55
N ASP A 121 2.75 -11.01 4.70
CA ASP A 121 3.22 -11.97 3.70
C ASP A 121 3.80 -11.28 2.45
N VAL A 122 3.30 -10.08 2.13
CA VAL A 122 3.76 -9.28 0.98
C VAL A 122 3.82 -7.81 1.38
N PHE A 123 4.89 -7.12 0.99
CA PHE A 123 5.02 -5.68 1.09
C PHE A 123 5.00 -5.03 -0.29
N GLY A 124 3.97 -4.29 -0.59
CA GLY A 124 3.78 -3.54 -1.81
C GLY A 124 3.95 -2.04 -1.61
N HIS A 125 4.56 -1.40 -2.58
CA HIS A 125 4.54 0.04 -2.76
C HIS A 125 4.58 0.36 -4.26
N ASN A 126 3.59 1.09 -4.75
CA ASN A 126 3.45 1.35 -6.18
C ASN A 126 4.33 2.51 -6.66
N LEU A 127 4.98 2.32 -7.81
CA LEU A 127 5.64 3.40 -8.55
C LEU A 127 4.61 4.33 -9.22
N GLU A 128 3.44 3.83 -9.48
CA GLU A 128 2.28 4.44 -10.13
C GLU A 128 2.53 4.78 -11.60
N THR A 129 3.62 5.44 -11.93
CA THR A 129 3.93 5.82 -13.31
C THR A 129 5.44 5.85 -13.55
N VAL A 130 5.84 6.00 -14.81
CA VAL A 130 7.24 6.15 -15.21
C VAL A 130 7.87 7.44 -14.68
N ARG A 131 9.19 7.48 -14.56
CA ARG A 131 9.93 8.60 -13.95
C ARG A 131 9.56 9.97 -14.55
N ARG A 132 9.44 10.06 -15.87
CA ARG A 132 9.11 11.29 -16.59
C ARG A 132 7.78 11.91 -16.17
N LEU A 133 6.80 11.08 -15.85
CA LEU A 133 5.45 11.51 -15.55
C LEU A 133 5.18 11.76 -14.05
N GLN A 134 6.11 11.42 -13.16
CA GLN A 134 5.91 11.52 -11.71
C GLN A 134 5.40 12.91 -11.28
N ALA A 135 6.10 13.96 -11.67
CA ALA A 135 5.75 15.33 -11.28
C ALA A 135 4.40 15.82 -11.83
N ALA A 136 3.94 15.25 -12.95
CA ALA A 136 2.66 15.61 -13.55
C ALA A 136 1.47 14.86 -12.96
N VAL A 137 1.73 13.68 -12.37
CA VAL A 137 0.69 12.70 -12.01
C VAL A 137 0.56 12.53 -10.49
N ARG A 138 1.68 12.55 -9.76
CA ARG A 138 1.71 12.34 -8.31
C ARG A 138 1.79 13.67 -7.55
N ASP A 139 1.47 13.60 -6.26
CA ASP A 139 1.72 14.70 -5.32
C ASP A 139 3.21 15.05 -5.28
N SER A 140 3.54 16.31 -5.10
CA SER A 140 4.92 16.83 -5.09
C SER A 140 5.83 16.23 -4.02
N ARG A 141 5.26 15.65 -2.96
CA ARG A 141 5.99 14.95 -1.90
C ARG A 141 6.35 13.51 -2.26
N ALA A 142 5.73 12.96 -3.30
CA ALA A 142 6.05 11.64 -3.82
C ALA A 142 7.09 11.74 -4.93
N SER A 143 8.00 10.77 -5.01
CA SER A 143 8.95 10.70 -6.13
C SER A 143 9.24 9.26 -6.54
N TYR A 144 9.73 9.11 -7.76
CA TYR A 144 10.14 7.81 -8.28
C TYR A 144 11.27 7.19 -7.45
N ASP A 145 12.26 8.01 -7.07
CA ASP A 145 13.42 7.56 -6.30
C ASP A 145 13.04 7.19 -4.86
N LEU A 146 12.16 7.97 -4.23
CA LEU A 146 11.65 7.66 -2.91
C LEU A 146 10.88 6.33 -2.90
N SER A 147 10.05 6.09 -3.91
CA SER A 147 9.31 4.83 -4.05
C SER A 147 10.25 3.62 -4.22
N LEU A 148 11.31 3.77 -5.02
CA LEU A 148 12.33 2.74 -5.14
C LEU A 148 13.11 2.51 -3.85
N GLN A 149 13.44 3.59 -3.14
CA GLN A 149 14.14 3.52 -1.86
C GLN A 149 13.31 2.78 -0.80
N THR A 150 12.00 3.04 -0.73
CA THR A 150 11.09 2.33 0.18
C THR A 150 11.09 0.83 -0.07
N LEU A 151 10.96 0.41 -1.33
CA LEU A 151 11.02 -1.02 -1.68
C LEU A 151 12.38 -1.66 -1.39
N ARG A 152 13.48 -0.94 -1.67
CA ARG A 152 14.83 -1.39 -1.38
C ARG A 152 15.04 -1.60 0.11
N ARG A 153 14.68 -0.60 0.94
CA ARG A 153 14.78 -0.70 2.39
C ARG A 153 13.98 -1.85 2.96
N ALA A 154 12.75 -2.05 2.50
CA ALA A 154 11.95 -3.19 2.92
C ALA A 154 12.69 -4.51 2.67
N ARG A 155 13.34 -4.66 1.53
CA ARG A 155 14.11 -5.86 1.19
C ARG A 155 15.42 -6.00 1.94
N GLU A 156 16.09 -4.90 2.24
CA GLU A 156 17.30 -4.88 3.07
C GLU A 156 16.99 -5.29 4.51
N ILE A 157 15.86 -4.83 5.07
CA ILE A 157 15.41 -5.18 6.42
C ILE A 157 14.96 -6.64 6.49
N LEU A 158 14.20 -7.13 5.50
CA LEU A 158 13.68 -8.49 5.47
C LEU A 158 13.85 -9.14 4.09
N PRO A 159 15.05 -9.70 3.79
CA PRO A 159 15.38 -10.23 2.45
C PRO A 159 14.47 -11.34 1.94
N SER A 160 13.83 -12.10 2.84
CA SER A 160 12.91 -13.20 2.49
C SER A 160 11.50 -12.73 2.12
N LEU A 161 11.17 -11.46 2.39
CA LEU A 161 9.84 -10.92 2.15
C LEU A 161 9.59 -10.73 0.65
N VAL A 162 8.41 -11.13 0.20
CA VAL A 162 7.95 -10.80 -1.15
C VAL A 162 7.65 -9.31 -1.24
N THR A 163 8.35 -8.62 -2.14
CA THR A 163 8.07 -7.21 -2.44
C THR A 163 7.32 -7.08 -3.75
N LYS A 164 6.38 -6.15 -3.82
CA LYS A 164 5.50 -5.93 -4.97
C LYS A 164 5.45 -4.46 -5.35
N THR A 165 5.39 -4.18 -6.64
CA THR A 165 5.13 -2.83 -7.17
C THR A 165 4.24 -2.91 -8.40
N SER A 166 3.58 -1.81 -8.75
CA SER A 166 2.80 -1.70 -9.98
C SER A 166 2.94 -0.34 -10.65
N LEU A 167 2.56 -0.31 -11.94
CA LEU A 167 2.39 0.88 -12.74
C LEU A 167 0.94 0.94 -13.21
N LEU A 168 0.37 2.13 -13.18
CA LEU A 168 -0.86 2.47 -13.90
C LEU A 168 -0.50 2.79 -15.34
N LEU A 169 -1.21 2.20 -16.28
CA LEU A 169 -1.02 2.44 -17.71
C LEU A 169 -2.12 3.37 -18.25
N GLY A 170 -1.77 4.16 -19.27
CA GLY A 170 -2.70 5.11 -19.90
C GLY A 170 -2.55 6.55 -19.41
N LEU A 171 -1.46 6.86 -18.66
CA LEU A 171 -1.17 8.20 -18.17
C LEU A 171 -0.26 9.02 -19.12
N GLY A 172 0.12 8.43 -20.28
CA GLY A 172 1.01 9.05 -21.27
C GLY A 172 2.45 8.49 -21.23
N GLU A 173 2.65 7.35 -20.61
CA GLU A 173 3.89 6.59 -20.68
C GLU A 173 4.10 5.97 -22.07
N GLU A 174 5.36 5.76 -22.44
CA GLU A 174 5.74 5.02 -23.63
C GLU A 174 6.09 3.57 -23.26
N THR A 175 5.82 2.64 -24.18
CA THR A 175 6.08 1.21 -23.97
C THR A 175 7.51 0.95 -23.54
N ASP A 176 8.48 1.63 -24.17
CA ASP A 176 9.90 1.47 -23.82
C ASP A 176 10.26 1.96 -22.40
N GLU A 177 9.55 2.97 -21.89
CA GLU A 177 9.75 3.45 -20.51
C GLU A 177 9.32 2.38 -19.51
N CYS A 178 8.19 1.73 -19.76
CA CYS A 178 7.71 0.62 -18.95
C CYS A 178 8.64 -0.59 -19.07
N CYS A 179 9.01 -1.01 -20.28
CA CYS A 179 9.83 -2.19 -20.52
C CYS A 179 11.26 -2.06 -19.96
N ARG A 180 11.87 -0.87 -20.06
CA ARG A 180 13.21 -0.62 -19.48
C ARG A 180 13.24 -0.91 -18.00
N ARG A 181 12.17 -0.61 -17.29
CA ARG A 181 12.07 -0.87 -15.85
C ARG A 181 12.10 -2.35 -15.52
N TRP A 182 11.44 -3.19 -16.32
CA TRP A 182 11.38 -4.64 -16.08
C TRP A 182 12.59 -5.41 -16.60
N ARG A 183 13.36 -4.84 -17.54
CA ARG A 183 14.55 -5.46 -18.12
C ARG A 183 15.83 -5.14 -17.37
N THR A 184 15.87 -4.09 -16.60
CA THR A 184 17.05 -3.77 -15.76
C THR A 184 16.94 -4.62 -14.50
N PRO A 185 17.92 -5.50 -14.20
CA PRO A 185 17.97 -6.15 -12.89
C PRO A 185 17.93 -5.06 -11.84
N GLY A 186 16.80 -4.95 -11.17
CA GLY A 186 16.64 -3.98 -10.11
C GLY A 186 17.43 -4.44 -8.89
N PRO A 187 17.73 -3.58 -7.94
CA PRO A 187 18.32 -3.96 -6.66
C PRO A 187 17.43 -4.93 -5.85
N TRP A 188 16.33 -5.38 -6.44
CA TRP A 188 15.38 -6.38 -5.97
C TRP A 188 15.35 -7.66 -6.83
N ALA A 189 16.26 -7.86 -7.78
CA ALA A 189 16.46 -9.13 -8.47
C ALA A 189 17.31 -10.08 -7.62
#